data_cd49c89936af52cd16ea07930a8c0d25
#
_entry.id   cd49c89936af52cd16ea07930a8c0d25
#
_cell.length_a   1.000
_cell.length_b   1.000
_cell.length_c   1.000
_cell.angle_alpha   90.00
_cell.angle_beta   90.00
_cell.angle_gamma   90.00
#
_symmetry.space_group_name_H-M   'P 1'
#
loop_
_entity.id
_entity.type
_entity.pdbx_description
1 polymer ?
#
loop_
_entity_poly.entity_id
_entity_poly.type
_entity_poly.pdbx_seq_one_letter_code
_entity_poly.pdbx_strand_id
1 'polypeptide(L)'
;MEILFTICGRAGSKGFKNKNLKYLAGKPLVHFALAMIDIYQQKHPEHNCTTCLNTDSNELVELTTKLNPSVKIVERKPELATDTVGKIEVIRDSFLQLEREDNIFDLIIDLDLTSPLREVSNLEELIDEHLKNLDKDVYFSVVSARRNPYFNMVKRIENEVTIVNK
;
A
#
# COMPACT_ATOMS: atom_id res chain seq x y z
N MET A 1 12.94 -14.31 -7.37
CA MET A 1 12.16 -13.24 -8.05
C MET A 1 12.66 -11.89 -7.61
N GLU A 2 12.61 -10.92 -8.50
CA GLU A 2 12.84 -9.50 -8.20
C GLU A 2 11.49 -8.87 -7.80
N ILE A 3 11.33 -8.49 -6.56
CA ILE A 3 10.06 -7.99 -6.02
C ILE A 3 10.18 -6.53 -5.62
N LEU A 4 9.29 -5.68 -6.14
CA LEU A 4 9.14 -4.31 -5.68
C LEU A 4 8.00 -4.21 -4.65
N PHE A 5 8.33 -3.90 -3.41
CA PHE A 5 7.35 -3.50 -2.40
C PHE A 5 7.13 -1.99 -2.44
N THR A 6 5.89 -1.58 -2.67
CA THR A 6 5.50 -0.17 -2.64
C THR A 6 4.73 0.15 -1.37
N ILE A 7 5.08 1.26 -0.72
CA ILE A 7 4.35 1.85 0.39
C ILE A 7 3.93 3.25 -0.06
N CYS A 8 2.64 3.50 -0.14
CA CYS A 8 2.11 4.76 -0.64
C CYS A 8 1.41 5.56 0.47
N GLY A 9 1.92 6.74 0.80
CA GLY A 9 1.36 7.58 1.84
C GLY A 9 1.40 9.06 1.48
N ARG A 10 0.25 9.69 1.15
CA ARG A 10 0.20 11.14 0.91
C ARG A 10 0.03 11.93 2.20
N ALA A 11 0.48 13.18 2.20
CA ALA A 11 0.12 14.19 3.19
C ALA A 11 -1.38 14.56 3.12
N GLY A 12 -1.88 15.29 4.09
CA GLY A 12 -3.18 15.96 4.01
C GLY A 12 -4.40 15.06 3.94
N SER A 13 -4.42 13.92 4.65
CA SER A 13 -5.60 13.04 4.74
C SER A 13 -6.82 13.79 5.33
N LYS A 14 -7.93 13.90 4.57
CA LYS A 14 -9.12 14.66 4.98
C LYS A 14 -9.97 13.95 6.02
N GLY A 15 -10.21 12.64 5.85
CA GLY A 15 -11.10 11.88 6.74
C GLY A 15 -10.53 11.66 8.14
N PHE A 16 -9.21 11.51 8.25
CA PHE A 16 -8.49 11.40 9.51
C PHE A 16 -7.15 12.13 9.38
N LYS A 17 -7.05 13.29 10.04
CA LYS A 17 -5.91 14.20 9.89
C LYS A 17 -4.58 13.48 10.15
N ASN A 18 -3.65 13.60 9.20
CA ASN A 18 -2.32 13.02 9.24
C ASN A 18 -2.35 11.48 9.50
N LYS A 19 -3.30 10.79 8.88
CA LYS A 19 -3.53 9.35 9.06
C LYS A 19 -2.24 8.53 8.97
N ASN A 20 -1.43 8.79 7.96
CA ASN A 20 -0.21 8.02 7.68
C ASN A 20 0.92 8.24 8.70
N LEU A 21 0.81 9.29 9.54
CA LEU A 21 1.76 9.60 10.62
C LEU A 21 1.28 9.08 11.99
N LYS A 22 0.15 8.37 12.05
CA LYS A 22 -0.39 7.87 13.32
C LYS A 22 0.39 6.66 13.84
N TYR A 23 0.25 6.47 15.14
CA TYR A 23 0.85 5.39 15.88
C TYR A 23 -0.20 4.36 16.29
N LEU A 24 0.17 3.10 16.24
CA LEU A 24 -0.60 1.97 16.76
C LEU A 24 0.33 1.22 17.72
N ALA A 25 -0.12 0.97 18.95
CA ALA A 25 0.67 0.30 20.00
C ALA A 25 2.10 0.87 20.15
N GLY A 26 2.24 2.22 20.09
CA GLY A 26 3.51 2.92 20.25
C GLY A 26 4.46 2.88 19.04
N LYS A 27 4.04 2.32 17.91
CA LYS A 27 4.79 2.25 16.66
C LYS A 27 4.10 3.05 15.56
N PRO A 28 4.83 3.80 14.70
CA PRO A 28 4.20 4.47 13.55
C PRO A 28 3.66 3.44 12.55
N LEU A 29 2.59 3.79 11.83
CA LEU A 29 1.94 2.85 10.90
C LEU A 29 2.90 2.28 9.85
N VAL A 30 3.86 3.07 9.36
CA VAL A 30 4.86 2.60 8.40
C VAL A 30 5.74 1.48 8.95
N HIS A 31 5.95 1.42 10.27
CA HIS A 31 6.70 0.33 10.91
C HIS A 31 6.10 -1.04 10.62
N PHE A 32 4.77 -1.16 10.61
CA PHE A 32 4.10 -2.44 10.38
C PHE A 32 4.28 -2.94 8.93
N ALA A 33 4.28 -2.02 7.96
CA ALA A 33 4.56 -2.38 6.56
C ALA A 33 6.02 -2.82 6.40
N LEU A 34 6.97 -2.08 6.98
CA LEU A 34 8.40 -2.43 6.94
C LEU A 34 8.68 -3.75 7.64
N ALA A 35 8.13 -3.96 8.84
CA ALA A 35 8.29 -5.22 9.56
C ALA A 35 7.73 -6.43 8.79
N MET A 36 6.61 -6.25 8.08
CA MET A 36 6.05 -7.27 7.19
C MET A 36 7.04 -7.66 6.10
N ILE A 37 7.65 -6.67 5.44
CA ILE A 37 8.64 -6.89 4.38
C ILE A 37 9.88 -7.58 4.95
N ASP A 38 10.39 -7.11 6.09
CA ASP A 38 11.56 -7.69 6.76
C ASP A 38 11.34 -9.17 7.10
N ILE A 39 10.18 -9.53 7.66
CA ILE A 39 9.84 -10.92 7.98
C ILE A 39 9.71 -11.75 6.71
N TYR A 40 9.08 -11.22 5.66
CA TYR A 40 8.98 -11.89 4.38
C TYR A 40 10.36 -12.18 3.79
N GLN A 41 11.26 -11.19 3.74
CA GLN A 41 12.61 -11.35 3.23
C GLN A 41 13.43 -12.39 4.01
N GLN A 42 13.27 -12.43 5.36
CA GLN A 42 13.94 -13.43 6.20
C GLN A 42 13.45 -14.86 5.91
N LYS A 43 12.16 -15.03 5.59
CA LYS A 43 11.57 -16.33 5.25
C LYS A 43 11.86 -16.76 3.82
N HIS A 44 12.09 -15.81 2.90
CA HIS A 44 12.29 -16.02 1.47
C HIS A 44 13.59 -15.36 0.97
N PRO A 45 14.76 -15.83 1.45
CA PRO A 45 16.05 -15.26 1.09
C PRO A 45 16.41 -15.43 -0.40
N GLU A 46 15.69 -16.29 -1.11
CA GLU A 46 15.80 -16.49 -2.58
C GLU A 46 15.14 -15.38 -3.38
N HIS A 47 14.33 -14.52 -2.75
CA HIS A 47 13.72 -13.36 -3.38
C HIS A 47 14.56 -12.12 -3.14
N ASN A 48 14.82 -11.36 -4.19
CA ASN A 48 15.46 -10.06 -4.09
C ASN A 48 14.38 -8.98 -3.98
N CYS A 49 14.31 -8.31 -2.83
CA CYS A 49 13.22 -7.39 -2.52
C CYS A 49 13.73 -5.95 -2.44
N THR A 50 13.19 -5.09 -3.29
CA THR A 50 13.35 -3.64 -3.20
C THR A 50 12.12 -3.04 -2.53
N THR A 51 12.32 -2.16 -1.55
CA THR A 51 11.23 -1.43 -0.89
C THR A 51 11.29 0.04 -1.26
N CYS A 52 10.15 0.62 -1.64
CA CYS A 52 10.05 2.06 -1.84
C CYS A 52 8.88 2.69 -1.06
N LEU A 53 9.07 3.94 -0.68
CA LEU A 53 8.04 4.82 -0.13
C LEU A 53 7.75 5.93 -1.14
N ASN A 54 6.51 5.99 -1.66
CA ASN A 54 6.05 7.10 -2.48
C ASN A 54 5.22 8.07 -1.62
N THR A 55 5.73 9.27 -1.40
CA THR A 55 5.10 10.25 -0.50
C THR A 55 5.48 11.69 -0.86
N ASP A 56 4.60 12.62 -0.50
CA ASP A 56 4.80 14.09 -0.45
C ASP A 56 4.94 14.61 0.99
N SER A 57 5.08 13.71 1.98
CA SER A 57 5.23 14.05 3.41
C SER A 57 6.67 13.89 3.88
N ASN A 58 7.34 15.00 4.18
CA ASN A 58 8.70 14.99 4.75
C ASN A 58 8.75 14.22 6.08
N GLU A 59 7.71 14.36 6.93
CA GLU A 59 7.66 13.64 8.21
C GLU A 59 7.59 12.12 8.00
N LEU A 60 6.88 11.67 6.96
CA LEU A 60 6.81 10.24 6.65
C LEU A 60 8.15 9.72 6.09
N VAL A 61 8.85 10.53 5.29
CA VAL A 61 10.22 10.24 4.84
C VAL A 61 11.15 10.08 6.04
N GLU A 62 11.18 11.04 6.96
CA GLU A 62 12.03 11.00 8.16
C GLU A 62 11.75 9.77 9.02
N LEU A 63 10.47 9.47 9.29
CA LEU A 63 10.08 8.28 10.05
C LEU A 63 10.53 6.99 9.37
N THR A 64 10.35 6.89 8.06
CA THR A 64 10.70 5.70 7.30
C THR A 64 12.20 5.49 7.23
N THR A 65 12.97 6.54 6.90
CA THR A 65 14.44 6.49 6.81
C THR A 65 15.08 6.17 8.14
N LYS A 66 14.49 6.65 9.25
CA LYS A 66 14.95 6.32 10.61
C LYS A 66 14.73 4.84 10.94
N LEU A 67 13.66 4.24 10.47
CA LEU A 67 13.33 2.82 10.71
C LEU A 67 14.13 1.88 9.81
N ASN A 68 14.25 2.24 8.53
CA ASN A 68 14.96 1.47 7.53
C ASN A 68 15.58 2.42 6.48
N PRO A 69 16.89 2.74 6.56
CA PRO A 69 17.55 3.66 5.64
C PRO A 69 17.74 3.11 4.22
N SER A 70 17.50 1.82 4.00
CA SER A 70 17.61 1.21 2.66
C SER A 70 16.35 1.41 1.79
N VAL A 71 15.26 1.92 2.38
CA VAL A 71 14.03 2.21 1.64
C VAL A 71 14.27 3.31 0.60
N LYS A 72 13.96 3.02 -0.65
CA LYS A 72 14.01 4.00 -1.74
C LYS A 72 12.91 5.03 -1.58
N ILE A 73 13.26 6.30 -1.53
CA ILE A 73 12.28 7.39 -1.44
C ILE A 73 11.92 7.84 -2.86
N VAL A 74 10.65 7.74 -3.19
CA VAL A 74 10.04 8.26 -4.42
C VAL A 74 9.23 9.49 -4.06
N GLU A 75 9.69 10.65 -4.48
CA GLU A 75 8.96 11.90 -4.25
C GLU A 75 7.67 11.90 -5.06
N ARG A 76 6.53 12.02 -4.36
CA ARG A 76 5.22 12.04 -5.02
C ARG A 76 5.00 13.36 -5.73
N LYS A 77 4.73 13.27 -7.03
CA LYS A 77 4.39 14.42 -7.84
C LYS A 77 3.10 15.09 -7.36
N PRO A 78 2.99 16.43 -7.41
CA PRO A 78 1.78 17.16 -6.95
C PRO A 78 0.48 16.65 -7.59
N GLU A 79 0.49 16.33 -8.88
CA GLU A 79 -0.66 15.79 -9.60
C GLU A 79 -1.12 14.41 -9.08
N LEU A 80 -0.22 13.62 -8.46
CA LEU A 80 -0.52 12.34 -7.84
C LEU A 80 -0.88 12.44 -6.35
N ALA A 81 -0.79 13.64 -5.76
CA ALA A 81 -1.11 13.87 -4.35
C ALA A 81 -2.56 14.31 -4.11
N THR A 82 -3.42 14.26 -5.12
CA THR A 82 -4.82 14.71 -5.05
C THR A 82 -5.74 13.64 -4.44
N ASP A 83 -6.98 14.02 -4.11
CA ASP A 83 -8.00 13.09 -3.57
C ASP A 83 -8.64 12.21 -4.65
N THR A 84 -8.48 12.56 -5.91
CA THR A 84 -9.15 11.93 -7.06
C THR A 84 -8.27 10.92 -7.79
N VAL A 85 -6.96 10.97 -7.58
CA VAL A 85 -6.01 10.05 -8.19
C VAL A 85 -6.12 8.67 -7.55
N GLY A 86 -6.22 7.65 -8.37
CA GLY A 86 -6.22 6.25 -7.95
C GLY A 86 -4.84 5.80 -7.44
N LYS A 87 -4.82 4.77 -6.63
CA LYS A 87 -3.57 4.27 -6.07
C LYS A 87 -2.67 3.62 -7.12
N ILE A 88 -3.26 3.06 -8.17
CA ILE A 88 -2.55 2.40 -9.26
C ILE A 88 -1.61 3.36 -9.99
N GLU A 89 -2.02 4.61 -10.21
CA GLU A 89 -1.20 5.64 -10.86
C GLU A 89 0.05 5.97 -10.01
N VAL A 90 -0.11 5.95 -8.69
CA VAL A 90 1.01 6.19 -7.75
C VAL A 90 1.98 5.02 -7.72
N ILE A 91 1.47 3.78 -7.70
CA ILE A 91 2.27 2.56 -7.78
C ILE A 91 3.04 2.53 -9.10
N ARG A 92 2.36 2.82 -10.21
CA ARG A 92 2.97 2.89 -11.54
C ARG A 92 4.08 3.95 -11.62
N ASP A 93 3.86 5.13 -11.03
CA ASP A 93 4.89 6.19 -10.98
C ASP A 93 6.12 5.72 -10.20
N SER A 94 5.91 5.03 -9.07
CA SER A 94 7.01 4.45 -8.27
C SER A 94 7.81 3.42 -9.08
N PHE A 95 7.13 2.51 -9.76
CA PHE A 95 7.76 1.52 -10.62
C PHE A 95 8.57 2.19 -11.73
N LEU A 96 7.98 3.12 -12.49
CA LEU A 96 8.66 3.79 -13.60
C LEU A 96 9.88 4.64 -13.18
N GLN A 97 9.88 5.20 -11.97
CA GLN A 97 11.04 5.92 -11.46
C GLN A 97 12.18 4.98 -11.10
N LEU A 98 11.87 3.83 -10.49
CA LEU A 98 12.88 2.83 -10.10
C LEU A 98 13.39 2.01 -11.29
N GLU A 99 12.54 1.72 -12.28
CA GLU A 99 12.93 1.03 -13.51
C GLU A 99 14.00 1.84 -14.30
N ARG A 100 13.93 3.17 -14.27
CA ARG A 100 14.95 4.05 -14.89
C ARG A 100 16.33 3.96 -14.24
N GLU A 101 16.43 3.38 -13.06
CA GLU A 101 17.68 3.09 -12.36
C GLU A 101 18.24 1.69 -12.68
N ASP A 102 17.86 1.12 -13.83
CA ASP A 102 18.24 -0.23 -14.31
C ASP A 102 17.73 -1.37 -13.39
N ASN A 103 16.67 -1.14 -12.62
CA ASN A 103 16.02 -2.19 -11.86
C ASN A 103 14.99 -2.91 -12.74
N ILE A 104 14.96 -4.23 -12.66
CA ILE A 104 13.94 -5.08 -13.30
C ILE A 104 13.15 -5.73 -12.18
N PHE A 105 11.82 -5.73 -12.28
CA PHE A 105 10.95 -6.33 -11.27
C PHE A 105 9.99 -7.34 -11.93
N ASP A 106 9.92 -8.54 -11.35
CA ASP A 106 8.99 -9.60 -11.76
C ASP A 106 7.59 -9.37 -11.17
N LEU A 107 7.54 -8.74 -9.97
CA LEU A 107 6.31 -8.58 -9.20
C LEU A 107 6.33 -7.24 -8.44
N ILE A 108 5.17 -6.57 -8.40
CA ILE A 108 4.95 -5.36 -7.60
C ILE A 108 3.91 -5.67 -6.52
N ILE A 109 4.25 -5.42 -5.26
CA ILE A 109 3.38 -5.65 -4.11
C ILE A 109 3.17 -4.34 -3.35
N ASP A 110 1.92 -3.87 -3.29
CA ASP A 110 1.59 -2.67 -2.53
C ASP A 110 1.09 -3.00 -1.13
N LEU A 111 1.74 -2.43 -0.13
CA LEU A 111 1.37 -2.56 1.28
C LEU A 111 0.73 -1.28 1.80
N ASP A 112 -0.60 -1.31 1.98
CA ASP A 112 -1.33 -0.16 2.50
C ASP A 112 -0.95 0.13 3.95
N LEU A 113 -0.54 1.38 4.23
CA LEU A 113 -0.22 1.88 5.58
C LEU A 113 -1.38 1.76 6.55
N THR A 114 -2.61 1.82 6.05
CA THR A 114 -3.81 1.83 6.89
C THR A 114 -4.38 0.45 7.18
N SER A 115 -3.68 -0.59 6.77
CA SER A 115 -3.98 -1.99 7.07
C SER A 115 -2.83 -2.66 7.83
N PRO A 116 -2.49 -2.21 9.05
CA PRO A 116 -1.31 -2.66 9.78
C PRO A 116 -1.43 -4.09 10.34
N LEU A 117 -2.65 -4.59 10.52
CA LEU A 117 -2.90 -5.88 11.16
C LEU A 117 -3.08 -6.98 10.11
N ARG A 118 -1.97 -7.32 9.43
CA ARG A 118 -1.91 -8.44 8.48
C ARG A 118 -0.81 -9.40 8.91
N GLU A 119 -0.95 -10.67 8.57
CA GLU A 119 0.05 -11.70 8.80
C GLU A 119 0.89 -11.94 7.54
N VAL A 120 2.12 -12.41 7.72
CA VAL A 120 3.00 -12.73 6.58
C VAL A 120 2.40 -13.84 5.72
N SER A 121 1.70 -14.81 6.33
CA SER A 121 0.97 -15.85 5.62
C SER A 121 -0.03 -15.31 4.60
N ASN A 122 -0.71 -14.18 4.91
CA ASN A 122 -1.63 -13.56 3.94
C ASN A 122 -0.90 -13.03 2.70
N LEU A 123 0.33 -12.55 2.87
CA LEU A 123 1.17 -12.11 1.77
C LEU A 123 1.68 -13.31 0.97
N GLU A 124 2.15 -14.35 1.65
CA GLU A 124 2.62 -15.60 1.03
C GLU A 124 1.52 -16.25 0.19
N GLU A 125 0.31 -16.40 0.75
CA GLU A 125 -0.86 -16.95 0.04
C GLU A 125 -1.20 -16.13 -1.21
N LEU A 126 -1.15 -14.79 -1.13
CA LEU A 126 -1.45 -13.90 -2.26
C LEU A 126 -0.44 -14.05 -3.39
N ILE A 127 0.86 -14.17 -3.06
CA ILE A 127 1.93 -14.39 -4.03
C ILE A 127 1.77 -15.77 -4.66
N ASP A 128 1.53 -16.81 -3.85
CA ASP A 128 1.32 -18.17 -4.33
C ASP A 128 0.13 -18.28 -5.29
N GLU A 129 -0.98 -17.60 -4.99
CA GLU A 129 -2.15 -17.56 -5.88
C GLU A 129 -1.87 -16.82 -7.18
N HIS A 130 -1.09 -15.73 -7.14
CA HIS A 130 -0.64 -15.07 -8.37
C HIS A 130 0.23 -15.99 -9.22
N LEU A 131 1.21 -16.67 -8.62
CA LEU A 131 2.13 -17.54 -9.34
C LEU A 131 1.46 -18.76 -9.95
N LYS A 132 0.35 -19.24 -9.36
CA LYS A 132 -0.46 -20.34 -9.91
C LYS A 132 -1.34 -19.90 -11.09
N ASN A 133 -1.67 -18.64 -11.19
CA ASN A 133 -2.68 -18.11 -12.11
C ASN A 133 -2.16 -16.85 -12.83
N LEU A 134 -1.09 -16.97 -13.59
CA LEU A 134 -0.42 -15.86 -14.31
C LEU A 134 -1.25 -15.24 -15.44
N ASP A 135 -2.47 -15.72 -15.67
CA ASP A 135 -3.43 -15.15 -16.62
C ASP A 135 -4.18 -13.92 -16.04
N LYS A 136 -3.96 -13.60 -14.79
CA LYS A 136 -4.54 -12.42 -14.12
C LYS A 136 -3.46 -11.38 -13.82
N ASP A 137 -3.76 -10.14 -14.14
CA ASP A 137 -2.84 -9.01 -13.96
C ASP A 137 -2.77 -8.50 -12.51
N VAL A 138 -3.84 -8.68 -11.72
CA VAL A 138 -3.96 -8.09 -10.38
C VAL A 138 -4.60 -9.06 -9.40
N TYR A 139 -3.98 -9.19 -8.24
CA TYR A 139 -4.50 -9.89 -7.06
C TYR A 139 -4.61 -8.92 -5.90
N PHE A 140 -5.65 -9.05 -5.08
CA PHE A 140 -5.80 -8.25 -3.87
C PHE A 140 -6.51 -9.04 -2.77
N SER A 141 -6.09 -8.79 -1.54
CA SER A 141 -6.71 -9.40 -0.36
C SER A 141 -8.06 -8.76 -0.06
N VAL A 142 -9.02 -9.58 0.37
CA VAL A 142 -10.36 -9.15 0.78
C VAL A 142 -10.70 -9.72 2.15
N VAL A 143 -11.63 -9.08 2.84
CA VAL A 143 -12.25 -9.59 4.06
C VAL A 143 -13.75 -9.67 3.88
N SER A 144 -14.42 -10.54 4.64
CA SER A 144 -15.87 -10.60 4.65
C SER A 144 -16.49 -9.27 5.04
N ALA A 145 -17.32 -8.72 4.16
CA ALA A 145 -17.95 -7.44 4.40
C ALA A 145 -19.05 -7.56 5.48
N ARG A 146 -18.94 -6.78 6.55
CA ARG A 146 -20.00 -6.65 7.56
C ARG A 146 -21.24 -5.92 7.01
N ARG A 147 -21.04 -5.07 6.00
CA ARG A 147 -22.07 -4.24 5.36
C ARG A 147 -22.19 -4.61 3.90
N ASN A 148 -23.41 -4.60 3.39
CA ASN A 148 -23.70 -4.91 1.99
C ASN A 148 -24.24 -3.65 1.28
N PRO A 149 -23.58 -3.18 0.20
CA PRO A 149 -23.98 -1.96 -0.52
C PRO A 149 -25.34 -2.07 -1.21
N TYR A 150 -25.83 -3.29 -1.48
CA TYR A 150 -27.15 -3.54 -2.07
C TYR A 150 -28.26 -3.70 -1.03
N PHE A 151 -27.93 -3.75 0.25
CA PHE A 151 -28.92 -4.13 1.27
C PHE A 151 -28.94 -3.21 2.49
N ASN A 152 -27.80 -2.93 3.14
CA ASN A 152 -27.78 -2.20 4.41
C ASN A 152 -26.76 -1.05 4.47
N MET A 153 -26.18 -0.66 3.33
CA MET A 153 -25.44 0.58 3.21
C MET A 153 -26.30 1.62 2.50
N VAL A 154 -26.41 2.80 3.13
CA VAL A 154 -27.19 3.90 2.58
C VAL A 154 -26.33 5.13 2.37
N LYS A 155 -26.68 5.92 1.35
CA LYS A 155 -26.13 7.27 1.13
C LYS A 155 -27.20 8.32 1.38
N ARG A 156 -26.83 9.42 1.98
CA ARG A 156 -27.68 10.59 2.15
C ARG A 156 -27.34 11.61 1.07
N ILE A 157 -28.36 12.05 0.34
CA ILE A 157 -28.31 13.15 -0.61
C ILE A 157 -29.32 14.18 -0.15
N GLU A 158 -28.86 15.32 0.30
CA GLU A 158 -29.69 16.36 0.94
C GLU A 158 -30.54 15.80 2.09
N ASN A 159 -31.85 15.70 1.94
CA ASN A 159 -32.79 15.19 2.93
C ASN A 159 -33.27 13.75 2.65
N GLU A 160 -32.78 13.12 1.60
CA GLU A 160 -33.16 11.77 1.21
C GLU A 160 -32.08 10.74 1.56
N VAL A 161 -32.52 9.54 1.91
CA VAL A 161 -31.65 8.39 2.17
C VAL A 161 -31.98 7.27 1.20
N THR A 162 -30.97 6.84 0.45
CA THR A 162 -31.13 5.75 -0.54
C THR A 162 -30.07 4.67 -0.31
N ILE A 163 -30.35 3.43 -0.75
CA ILE A 163 -29.36 2.35 -0.76
C ILE A 163 -28.22 2.76 -1.74
N VAL A 164 -26.96 2.42 -1.37
CA VAL A 164 -25.76 2.82 -2.14
C VAL A 164 -25.82 2.30 -3.56
N ASN A 165 -26.12 1.01 -3.72
CA ASN A 165 -26.31 0.36 -5.02
C ASN A 165 -27.76 -0.14 -5.13
N LYS A 166 -28.41 0.17 -6.24
CA LYS A 166 -29.74 -0.35 -6.59
C LYS A 166 -29.61 -1.44 -7.62
#